data_be87c3d978971d0ac1079d8f48f32a96
#
_entry.id   be87c3d978971d0ac1079d8f48f32a96
#
_cell.length_a   1.000
_cell.length_b   1.000
_cell.length_c   1.000
_cell.angle_alpha   90.00
_cell.angle_beta   90.00
_cell.angle_gamma   90.00
#
_symmetry.space_group_name_H-M   'P 1'
#
loop_
_entity.id
_entity.type
_entity.pdbx_description
1 polymer ?
#
loop_
_entity_poly.entity_id
_entity_poly.type
_entity_poly.pdbx_seq_one_letter_code
_entity_poly.pdbx_strand_id
1 'polypeptide(L)'
;MVASGVALAQGGGAPSRPPAGPQGLDLNAARRAAAELAAVRAILNDPDADVRLMAVREIAQNGTPAQRHVAIEVGLASLDPLIRDTAVRMLVAGLTTVTLPFVDESGAPLQERGGPTALIFTIASFDTNTGNFAGPPVRGCNGALGGQVSGSVVNFLTQGTQCNGSLRWNGEAGAFIGTINLDFGRAGGERRVIWRPN
;
A
#
# COMPACT_ATOMS: atom_id res chain seq x y z
N MET A 1 66.10 -38.79 42.11
CA MET A 1 64.86 -39.48 41.64
C MET A 1 63.76 -38.49 41.77
N VAL A 2 63.30 -37.95 40.65
CA VAL A 2 62.23 -36.99 40.61
C VAL A 2 61.14 -37.57 39.68
N ALA A 3 59.97 -37.86 40.24
CA ALA A 3 58.81 -38.39 39.49
C ALA A 3 57.97 -37.24 39.00
N SER A 4 57.89 -37.08 37.68
CA SER A 4 56.99 -36.11 37.04
C SER A 4 55.61 -36.73 36.87
N GLY A 5 54.58 -36.18 37.56
CA GLY A 5 53.20 -36.52 37.39
C GLY A 5 52.58 -35.73 36.21
N VAL A 6 52.07 -36.43 35.24
CA VAL A 6 51.28 -35.85 34.10
C VAL A 6 49.84 -35.77 34.56
N ALA A 7 49.30 -34.54 34.62
CA ALA A 7 47.90 -34.27 34.86
C ALA A 7 47.09 -34.32 33.51
N LEU A 8 46.18 -35.27 33.37
CA LEU A 8 45.23 -35.33 32.26
C LEU A 8 44.10 -34.34 32.51
N ALA A 9 44.05 -33.29 31.70
CA ALA A 9 42.91 -32.37 31.65
C ALA A 9 41.76 -33.05 30.94
N GLN A 10 40.69 -33.38 31.67
CA GLN A 10 39.41 -33.81 31.11
C GLN A 10 38.69 -32.58 30.59
N GLY A 11 38.64 -32.43 29.26
CA GLY A 11 37.83 -31.44 28.57
C GLY A 11 36.33 -31.82 28.68
N GLY A 12 35.65 -31.17 29.64
CA GLY A 12 34.17 -31.20 29.71
C GLY A 12 33.55 -30.46 28.54
N GLY A 13 33.18 -31.17 27.48
CA GLY A 13 32.37 -30.64 26.40
C GLY A 13 30.98 -30.27 26.93
N ALA A 14 30.65 -28.99 26.94
CA ALA A 14 29.30 -28.55 27.24
C ALA A 14 28.32 -29.19 26.24
N PRO A 15 27.15 -29.67 26.68
CA PRO A 15 26.17 -30.25 25.78
C PRO A 15 25.71 -29.18 24.79
N SER A 16 25.94 -29.39 23.50
CA SER A 16 25.45 -28.55 22.42
C SER A 16 23.93 -28.50 22.48
N ARG A 17 23.40 -27.30 22.71
CA ARG A 17 21.96 -27.02 22.69
C ARG A 17 21.41 -27.43 21.33
N PRO A 18 20.38 -28.30 21.27
CA PRO A 18 19.80 -28.67 19.99
C PRO A 18 19.28 -27.40 19.26
N PRO A 19 19.41 -27.32 17.93
CA PRO A 19 18.89 -26.21 17.17
C PRO A 19 17.43 -26.03 17.50
N ALA A 20 17.01 -24.77 17.81
CA ALA A 20 15.61 -24.46 18.03
C ALA A 20 14.83 -24.87 16.78
N GLY A 21 13.99 -25.89 16.91
CA GLY A 21 13.07 -26.30 15.85
C GLY A 21 12.16 -25.11 15.45
N PRO A 22 11.48 -25.16 14.29
CA PRO A 22 10.58 -24.09 13.86
C PRO A 22 9.61 -23.81 15.01
N GLN A 23 9.63 -22.54 15.47
CA GLN A 23 8.81 -22.11 16.58
C GLN A 23 7.35 -22.39 16.19
N GLY A 24 6.67 -23.28 16.91
CA GLY A 24 5.30 -23.66 16.65
C GLY A 24 4.42 -22.39 16.64
N LEU A 25 3.49 -22.32 15.69
CA LEU A 25 2.53 -21.24 15.58
C LEU A 25 1.78 -21.08 16.92
N ASP A 26 1.87 -19.91 17.53
CA ASP A 26 1.08 -19.58 18.71
C ASP A 26 -0.38 -19.31 18.30
N LEU A 27 -1.19 -20.38 18.29
CA LEU A 27 -2.60 -20.30 17.91
C LEU A 27 -3.42 -19.41 18.87
N ASN A 28 -2.97 -19.20 20.10
CA ASN A 28 -3.64 -18.31 21.03
C ASN A 28 -3.33 -16.83 20.70
N ALA A 29 -2.10 -16.51 20.31
CA ALA A 29 -1.78 -15.18 19.79
C ALA A 29 -2.55 -14.89 18.49
N ALA A 30 -2.65 -15.85 17.57
CA ALA A 30 -3.43 -15.71 16.35
C ALA A 30 -4.93 -15.48 16.63
N ARG A 31 -5.51 -16.21 17.61
CA ARG A 31 -6.91 -16.00 18.01
C ARG A 31 -7.16 -14.62 18.62
N ARG A 32 -6.24 -14.13 19.48
CA ARG A 32 -6.35 -12.77 20.04
C ARG A 32 -6.30 -11.71 18.94
N ALA A 33 -5.34 -11.79 18.03
CA ALA A 33 -5.23 -10.87 16.91
C ALA A 33 -6.49 -10.89 16.02
N ALA A 34 -7.06 -12.06 15.75
CA ALA A 34 -8.30 -12.18 14.99
C ALA A 34 -9.49 -11.53 15.72
N ALA A 35 -9.60 -11.69 17.05
CA ALA A 35 -10.64 -11.06 17.86
C ALA A 35 -10.52 -9.52 17.86
N GLU A 36 -9.30 -8.98 17.93
CA GLU A 36 -9.04 -7.55 17.82
C GLU A 36 -9.48 -6.98 16.46
N LEU A 37 -9.14 -7.66 15.36
CA LEU A 37 -9.57 -7.24 14.03
C LEU A 37 -11.08 -7.37 13.82
N ALA A 38 -11.74 -8.35 14.46
CA ALA A 38 -13.20 -8.46 14.47
C ALA A 38 -13.85 -7.28 15.20
N ALA A 39 -13.27 -6.84 16.33
CA ALA A 39 -13.74 -5.65 17.06
C ALA A 39 -13.56 -4.37 16.21
N VAL A 40 -12.44 -4.24 15.49
CA VAL A 40 -12.22 -3.14 14.54
C VAL A 40 -13.30 -3.15 13.44
N ARG A 41 -13.59 -4.30 12.83
CA ARG A 41 -14.67 -4.39 11.84
C ARG A 41 -16.03 -4.01 12.40
N ALA A 42 -16.34 -4.40 13.65
CA ALA A 42 -17.59 -4.06 14.28
C ALA A 42 -17.77 -2.55 14.44
N ILE A 43 -16.75 -1.82 14.93
CA ILE A 43 -16.84 -0.36 15.12
C ILE A 43 -16.86 0.39 13.78
N LEU A 44 -16.18 -0.13 12.74
CA LEU A 44 -16.21 0.43 11.40
C LEU A 44 -17.56 0.22 10.67
N ASN A 45 -18.39 -0.69 11.16
CA ASN A 45 -19.75 -0.94 10.70
C ASN A 45 -20.82 -0.50 11.71
N ASP A 46 -20.46 0.34 12.68
CA ASP A 46 -21.41 0.89 13.65
C ASP A 46 -22.56 1.60 12.92
N PRO A 47 -23.81 1.50 13.39
CA PRO A 47 -24.94 2.23 12.79
C PRO A 47 -24.76 3.74 12.82
N ASP A 48 -24.04 4.28 13.82
CA ASP A 48 -23.73 5.70 13.94
C ASP A 48 -22.59 6.10 12.99
N ALA A 49 -22.87 7.06 12.11
CA ALA A 49 -21.90 7.56 11.11
C ALA A 49 -20.71 8.28 11.76
N ASP A 50 -20.95 9.00 12.85
CA ASP A 50 -19.89 9.73 13.57
C ASP A 50 -18.92 8.76 14.26
N VAL A 51 -19.45 7.68 14.84
CA VAL A 51 -18.64 6.61 15.43
C VAL A 51 -17.75 5.98 14.35
N ARG A 52 -18.31 5.63 13.19
CA ARG A 52 -17.53 5.08 12.08
C ARG A 52 -16.43 6.04 11.61
N LEU A 53 -16.76 7.33 11.43
CA LEU A 53 -15.81 8.34 10.97
C LEU A 53 -14.67 8.54 11.97
N MET A 54 -14.98 8.63 13.26
CA MET A 54 -13.97 8.75 14.31
C MET A 54 -13.08 7.52 14.38
N ALA A 55 -13.65 6.32 14.27
CA ALA A 55 -12.90 5.07 14.26
C ALA A 55 -11.91 5.00 13.08
N VAL A 56 -12.35 5.35 11.87
CA VAL A 56 -11.46 5.37 10.68
C VAL A 56 -10.32 6.37 10.85
N ARG A 57 -10.60 7.57 11.39
CA ARG A 57 -9.57 8.59 11.65
C ARG A 57 -8.56 8.14 12.70
N GLU A 58 -9.03 7.55 13.79
CA GLU A 58 -8.17 7.02 14.85
C GLU A 58 -7.25 5.91 14.29
N ILE A 59 -7.80 4.98 13.53
CA ILE A 59 -7.02 3.91 12.92
C ILE A 59 -6.02 4.47 11.89
N ALA A 60 -6.37 5.50 11.16
CA ALA A 60 -5.45 6.14 10.20
C ALA A 60 -4.22 6.71 10.91
N GLN A 61 -4.39 7.30 12.09
CA GLN A 61 -3.32 7.93 12.87
C GLN A 61 -2.52 6.90 13.67
N ASN A 62 -3.20 6.07 14.43
CA ASN A 62 -2.61 5.26 15.51
C ASN A 62 -2.72 3.74 15.28
N GLY A 63 -3.43 3.30 14.25
CA GLY A 63 -3.68 1.88 13.99
C GLY A 63 -2.44 1.09 13.61
N THR A 64 -2.42 -0.19 13.94
CA THR A 64 -1.44 -1.15 13.42
C THR A 64 -1.61 -1.36 11.91
N PRO A 65 -0.61 -1.89 11.19
CA PRO A 65 -0.75 -2.20 9.77
C PRO A 65 -1.98 -3.09 9.45
N ALA A 66 -2.27 -4.07 10.29
CA ALA A 66 -3.42 -4.96 10.11
C ALA A 66 -4.75 -4.23 10.31
N GLN A 67 -4.85 -3.34 11.30
CA GLN A 67 -6.03 -2.51 11.54
C GLN A 67 -6.24 -1.51 10.40
N ARG A 68 -5.17 -0.88 9.90
CA ARG A 68 -5.24 0.00 8.72
C ARG A 68 -5.73 -0.74 7.49
N HIS A 69 -5.25 -1.97 7.25
CA HIS A 69 -5.72 -2.79 6.14
C HIS A 69 -7.23 -3.03 6.21
N VAL A 70 -7.74 -3.42 7.38
CA VAL A 70 -9.19 -3.59 7.60
C VAL A 70 -9.95 -2.29 7.39
N ALA A 71 -9.43 -1.16 7.88
CA ALA A 71 -10.08 0.13 7.72
C ALA A 71 -10.11 0.61 6.26
N ILE A 72 -9.06 0.30 5.48
CA ILE A 72 -9.04 0.56 4.03
C ILE A 72 -10.11 -0.30 3.34
N GLU A 73 -10.16 -1.60 3.60
CA GLU A 73 -11.12 -2.53 3.01
C GLU A 73 -12.56 -2.07 3.25
N VAL A 74 -12.93 -1.85 4.52
CA VAL A 74 -14.28 -1.42 4.91
C VAL A 74 -14.59 -0.01 4.41
N GLY A 75 -13.62 0.89 4.52
CA GLY A 75 -13.80 2.29 4.12
C GLY A 75 -13.98 2.50 2.62
N LEU A 76 -13.25 1.75 1.79
CA LEU A 76 -13.41 1.79 0.33
C LEU A 76 -14.79 1.29 -0.13
N ALA A 77 -15.40 0.37 0.61
CA ALA A 77 -16.76 -0.13 0.37
C ALA A 77 -17.85 0.80 0.96
N SER A 78 -17.48 1.80 1.76
CA SER A 78 -18.45 2.68 2.43
C SER A 78 -19.20 3.56 1.44
N LEU A 79 -20.49 3.75 1.69
CA LEU A 79 -21.33 4.75 0.98
C LEU A 79 -21.07 6.17 1.51
N ASP A 80 -20.53 6.30 2.73
CA ASP A 80 -20.17 7.59 3.31
C ASP A 80 -18.91 8.14 2.61
N PRO A 81 -19.00 9.30 1.95
CA PRO A 81 -17.87 9.86 1.21
C PRO A 81 -16.69 10.22 2.11
N LEU A 82 -16.90 10.68 3.35
CA LEU A 82 -15.81 11.06 4.26
C LEU A 82 -15.01 9.84 4.73
N ILE A 83 -15.69 8.73 4.99
CA ILE A 83 -15.05 7.46 5.35
C ILE A 83 -14.27 6.93 4.16
N ARG A 84 -14.88 6.91 2.98
CA ARG A 84 -14.23 6.46 1.75
C ARG A 84 -13.01 7.30 1.39
N ASP A 85 -13.10 8.61 1.48
CA ASP A 85 -12.00 9.53 1.20
C ASP A 85 -10.83 9.32 2.17
N THR A 86 -11.12 9.07 3.44
CA THR A 86 -10.10 8.72 4.43
C THR A 86 -9.43 7.40 4.08
N ALA A 87 -10.20 6.39 3.67
CA ALA A 87 -9.66 5.10 3.25
C ALA A 87 -8.77 5.21 1.99
N VAL A 88 -9.17 6.01 1.00
CA VAL A 88 -8.34 6.30 -0.19
C VAL A 88 -7.02 6.95 0.20
N ARG A 89 -7.05 7.91 1.13
CA ARG A 89 -5.83 8.55 1.66
C ARG A 89 -4.91 7.56 2.36
N MET A 90 -5.47 6.71 3.22
CA MET A 90 -4.72 5.67 3.92
C MET A 90 -4.08 4.67 2.94
N LEU A 91 -4.84 4.26 1.92
CA LEU A 91 -4.34 3.38 0.89
C LEU A 91 -3.12 3.98 0.18
N VAL A 92 -3.26 5.21 -0.35
CA VAL A 92 -2.17 5.86 -1.11
C VAL A 92 -0.96 6.15 -0.21
N ALA A 93 -1.18 6.52 1.06
CA ALA A 93 -0.11 6.71 2.04
C ALA A 93 0.72 5.44 2.32
N GLY A 94 0.11 4.28 2.17
CA GLY A 94 0.78 2.99 2.35
C GLY A 94 1.56 2.48 1.13
N LEU A 95 1.46 3.15 -0.01
CA LEU A 95 2.11 2.72 -1.26
C LEU A 95 3.52 3.26 -1.37
N THR A 96 4.43 2.40 -1.81
CA THR A 96 5.79 2.81 -2.21
C THR A 96 5.97 2.80 -3.72
N THR A 97 5.36 1.84 -4.39
CA THR A 97 5.41 1.73 -5.85
C THR A 97 4.00 1.52 -6.39
N VAL A 98 3.67 2.28 -7.41
CA VAL A 98 2.37 2.22 -8.10
C VAL A 98 2.62 1.82 -9.54
N THR A 99 1.90 0.81 -10.00
CA THR A 99 1.88 0.39 -11.41
C THR A 99 0.48 0.61 -11.95
N LEU A 100 0.37 1.50 -12.93
CA LEU A 100 -0.88 1.88 -13.58
C LEU A 100 -0.94 1.23 -14.97
N PRO A 101 -1.59 0.08 -15.13
CA PRO A 101 -1.70 -0.59 -16.43
C PRO A 101 -2.59 0.22 -17.36
N PHE A 102 -2.16 0.35 -18.61
CA PHE A 102 -3.00 0.93 -19.65
C PHE A 102 -3.97 -0.11 -20.18
N VAL A 103 -5.19 0.32 -20.42
CA VAL A 103 -6.26 -0.53 -20.92
C VAL A 103 -6.92 0.09 -22.15
N ASP A 104 -7.46 -0.76 -23.00
CA ASP A 104 -8.29 -0.35 -24.12
C ASP A 104 -9.74 0.02 -23.68
N GLU A 105 -10.60 0.32 -24.62
CA GLU A 105 -11.99 0.69 -24.37
C GLU A 105 -12.79 -0.41 -23.67
N SER A 106 -12.41 -1.68 -23.91
CA SER A 106 -13.04 -2.84 -23.25
C SER A 106 -12.55 -3.08 -21.84
N GLY A 107 -11.45 -2.41 -21.41
CA GLY A 107 -10.78 -2.62 -20.15
C GLY A 107 -9.75 -3.75 -20.18
N ALA A 108 -9.43 -4.30 -21.35
CA ALA A 108 -8.36 -5.26 -21.53
C ALA A 108 -6.98 -4.57 -21.53
N PRO A 109 -5.92 -5.26 -21.05
CA PRO A 109 -4.56 -4.68 -21.07
C PRO A 109 -4.15 -4.26 -22.47
N LEU A 110 -3.70 -3.01 -22.59
CA LEU A 110 -3.24 -2.46 -23.87
C LEU A 110 -1.94 -3.17 -24.30
N GLN A 111 -1.95 -3.74 -25.50
CA GLN A 111 -0.79 -4.40 -26.10
C GLN A 111 -0.29 -3.59 -27.30
N GLU A 112 0.49 -2.55 -27.03
CA GLU A 112 1.15 -1.78 -28.10
C GLU A 112 2.52 -2.37 -28.43
N ARG A 113 2.80 -2.63 -29.72
CA ARG A 113 4.13 -3.05 -30.17
C ARG A 113 5.12 -1.90 -29.99
N GLY A 114 6.01 -2.05 -28.98
CA GLY A 114 7.09 -1.10 -28.72
C GLY A 114 6.72 0.13 -27.89
N GLY A 115 5.49 0.25 -27.41
CA GLY A 115 5.05 1.29 -26.48
C GLY A 115 5.02 0.83 -25.02
N PRO A 116 4.93 1.76 -24.05
CA PRO A 116 4.74 1.41 -22.66
C PRO A 116 3.32 0.83 -22.46
N THR A 117 3.23 -0.26 -21.70
CA THR A 117 1.96 -0.90 -21.34
C THR A 117 1.44 -0.47 -19.97
N ALA A 118 2.24 0.25 -19.21
CA ALA A 118 1.92 0.78 -17.89
C ALA A 118 2.78 2.01 -17.55
N LEU A 119 2.28 2.86 -16.69
CA LEU A 119 3.07 3.86 -15.98
C LEU A 119 3.46 3.32 -14.62
N ILE A 120 4.75 3.39 -14.28
CA ILE A 120 5.28 2.95 -12.98
C ILE A 120 5.96 4.13 -12.31
N PHE A 121 5.58 4.40 -11.07
CA PHE A 121 6.22 5.44 -10.27
C PHE A 121 6.34 5.05 -8.80
N THR A 122 7.23 5.75 -8.10
CA THR A 122 7.49 5.56 -6.68
C THR A 122 6.97 6.77 -5.90
N ILE A 123 6.26 6.53 -4.81
CA ILE A 123 5.89 7.54 -3.82
C ILE A 123 6.97 7.52 -2.73
N ALA A 124 7.76 8.60 -2.63
CA ALA A 124 8.81 8.73 -1.64
C ALA A 124 8.33 9.45 -0.36
N SER A 125 7.31 10.29 -0.49
CA SER A 125 6.70 10.99 0.65
C SER A 125 5.21 11.19 0.45
N PHE A 126 4.47 11.16 1.54
CA PHE A 126 3.03 11.43 1.60
C PHE A 126 2.72 12.28 2.83
N ASP A 127 2.06 13.40 2.63
CA ASP A 127 1.55 14.26 3.71
C ASP A 127 0.09 13.88 4.00
N THR A 128 -0.14 13.28 5.17
CA THR A 128 -1.47 12.81 5.58
C THR A 128 -2.48 13.93 5.79
N ASN A 129 -2.02 15.16 6.10
CA ASN A 129 -2.90 16.30 6.34
C ASN A 129 -3.43 16.91 5.04
N THR A 130 -2.55 17.11 4.08
CA THR A 130 -2.89 17.75 2.79
C THR A 130 -3.25 16.74 1.71
N GLY A 131 -2.85 15.49 1.86
CA GLY A 131 -2.96 14.45 0.85
C GLY A 131 -1.94 14.58 -0.28
N ASN A 132 -0.97 15.49 -0.14
CA ASN A 132 0.09 15.66 -1.14
C ASN A 132 1.09 14.52 -1.07
N PHE A 133 1.59 14.10 -2.23
CA PHE A 133 2.67 13.14 -2.31
C PHE A 133 3.71 13.56 -3.35
N ALA A 134 4.92 13.05 -3.17
CA ALA A 134 6.01 13.31 -4.09
C ALA A 134 6.87 12.06 -4.28
N GLY A 135 7.60 12.03 -5.39
CA GLY A 135 8.49 10.93 -5.72
C GLY A 135 9.60 11.34 -6.68
N PRO A 136 10.53 10.43 -6.94
CA PRO A 136 11.61 10.64 -7.90
C PRO A 136 11.05 10.80 -9.32
N PRO A 137 11.91 11.18 -10.28
CA PRO A 137 11.53 11.24 -11.68
C PRO A 137 10.93 9.93 -12.18
N VAL A 138 9.80 10.05 -12.88
CA VAL A 138 9.08 8.91 -13.44
C VAL A 138 9.73 8.51 -14.76
N ARG A 139 10.04 7.23 -14.93
CA ARG A 139 10.67 6.74 -16.15
C ARG A 139 9.77 7.01 -17.36
N GLY A 140 10.32 7.69 -18.36
CA GLY A 140 9.60 8.08 -19.56
C GLY A 140 8.82 9.39 -19.43
N CYS A 141 8.68 9.95 -18.22
CA CYS A 141 8.14 11.28 -17.97
C CYS A 141 9.25 12.15 -17.40
N ASN A 142 9.67 13.20 -18.09
CA ASN A 142 10.71 14.05 -17.55
C ASN A 142 10.19 14.82 -16.33
N GLY A 143 10.95 14.74 -15.22
CA GLY A 143 10.67 15.49 -14.01
C GLY A 143 10.18 14.65 -12.83
N ALA A 144 10.34 15.23 -11.65
CA ALA A 144 9.92 14.62 -10.39
C ALA A 144 8.39 14.47 -10.32
N LEU A 145 7.94 13.39 -9.68
CA LEU A 145 6.53 13.16 -9.43
C LEU A 145 6.01 14.11 -8.35
N GLY A 146 4.87 14.71 -8.58
CA GLY A 146 4.04 15.35 -7.58
C GLY A 146 2.60 14.91 -7.73
N GLY A 147 1.84 14.91 -6.66
CA GLY A 147 0.43 14.57 -6.73
C GLY A 147 -0.34 14.89 -5.46
N GLN A 148 -1.64 14.71 -5.53
CA GLN A 148 -2.56 14.96 -4.42
C GLN A 148 -3.72 13.98 -4.41
N VAL A 149 -4.06 13.50 -3.24
CA VAL A 149 -5.31 12.80 -2.95
C VAL A 149 -6.32 13.80 -2.43
N SER A 150 -7.39 14.01 -3.18
CA SER A 150 -8.50 14.91 -2.81
C SER A 150 -9.82 14.14 -2.92
N GLY A 151 -10.43 13.87 -1.77
CA GLY A 151 -11.56 12.96 -1.74
C GLY A 151 -11.17 11.58 -2.26
N SER A 152 -12.01 11.03 -3.12
CA SER A 152 -11.79 9.74 -3.79
C SER A 152 -10.98 9.85 -5.09
N VAL A 153 -10.32 10.99 -5.33
CA VAL A 153 -9.56 11.27 -6.55
C VAL A 153 -8.07 11.37 -6.23
N VAL A 154 -7.26 10.70 -7.02
CA VAL A 154 -5.80 10.78 -7.02
C VAL A 154 -5.37 11.50 -8.29
N ASN A 155 -4.83 12.71 -8.12
CA ASN A 155 -4.25 13.48 -9.21
C ASN A 155 -2.74 13.41 -9.10
N PHE A 156 -2.04 13.32 -10.22
CA PHE A 156 -0.58 13.39 -10.26
C PHE A 156 -0.10 14.12 -11.51
N LEU A 157 1.09 14.67 -11.41
CA LEU A 157 1.79 15.32 -12.51
C LEU A 157 3.29 15.13 -12.33
N THR A 158 4.03 15.23 -13.43
CA THR A 158 5.49 15.37 -13.38
C THR A 158 5.90 16.82 -13.64
N GLN A 159 6.97 17.25 -12.98
CA GLN A 159 7.55 18.57 -13.25
C GLN A 159 7.91 18.67 -14.73
N GLY A 160 7.40 19.69 -15.42
CA GLY A 160 7.52 19.80 -16.87
C GLY A 160 6.29 19.34 -17.64
N THR A 161 5.21 18.94 -16.96
CA THR A 161 3.87 18.60 -17.50
C THR A 161 3.83 17.48 -18.56
N GLN A 162 4.90 16.67 -18.66
CA GLN A 162 4.98 15.63 -19.68
C GLN A 162 4.11 14.40 -19.37
N CYS A 163 3.79 14.19 -18.07
CA CYS A 163 2.84 13.16 -17.68
C CYS A 163 1.95 13.70 -16.58
N ASN A 164 0.67 13.60 -16.77
CA ASN A 164 -0.32 13.93 -15.76
C ASN A 164 -1.49 12.97 -15.85
N GLY A 165 -2.18 12.77 -14.72
CA GLY A 165 -3.31 11.87 -14.68
C GLY A 165 -4.24 12.15 -13.52
N SER A 166 -5.47 11.67 -13.67
CA SER A 166 -6.50 11.72 -12.64
C SER A 166 -7.21 10.37 -12.58
N LEU A 167 -7.21 9.77 -11.41
CA LEU A 167 -7.85 8.49 -11.14
C LEU A 167 -8.89 8.68 -10.05
N ARG A 168 -10.09 8.18 -10.26
CA ARG A 168 -11.18 8.21 -9.27
C ARG A 168 -11.50 6.80 -8.80
N TRP A 169 -11.69 6.64 -7.51
CA TRP A 169 -12.18 5.38 -6.95
C TRP A 169 -13.60 5.10 -7.44
N ASN A 170 -13.79 3.93 -8.00
CA ASN A 170 -15.09 3.37 -8.37
C ASN A 170 -15.38 2.16 -7.47
N GLY A 171 -16.31 2.32 -6.52
CA GLY A 171 -16.64 1.28 -5.54
C GLY A 171 -17.26 0.03 -6.16
N GLU A 172 -18.04 0.17 -7.24
CA GLU A 172 -18.66 -0.97 -7.94
C GLU A 172 -17.62 -1.82 -8.67
N ALA A 173 -16.62 -1.18 -9.28
CA ALA A 173 -15.53 -1.86 -9.96
C ALA A 173 -14.41 -2.34 -9.00
N GLY A 174 -14.41 -1.87 -7.75
CA GLY A 174 -13.32 -2.10 -6.80
C GLY A 174 -11.96 -1.62 -7.34
N ALA A 175 -11.94 -0.49 -8.05
CA ALA A 175 -10.79 -0.02 -8.78
C ALA A 175 -10.74 1.50 -8.88
N PHE A 176 -9.55 2.04 -9.06
CA PHE A 176 -9.38 3.40 -9.56
C PHE A 176 -9.47 3.40 -11.08
N ILE A 177 -10.32 4.27 -11.61
CA ILE A 177 -10.53 4.42 -13.05
C ILE A 177 -10.22 5.86 -13.43
N GLY A 178 -9.51 6.05 -14.53
CA GLY A 178 -9.21 7.39 -15.02
C GLY A 178 -8.36 7.39 -16.26
N THR A 179 -7.73 8.53 -16.51
CA THR A 179 -6.89 8.75 -17.69
C THR A 179 -5.54 9.35 -17.30
N ILE A 180 -4.55 9.07 -18.12
CA ILE A 180 -3.20 9.60 -18.04
C ILE A 180 -2.85 10.19 -19.39
N ASN A 181 -2.42 11.44 -19.40
CA ASN A 181 -1.80 12.05 -20.55
C ASN A 181 -0.29 11.82 -20.48
N LEU A 182 0.26 11.28 -21.55
CA LEU A 182 1.69 11.01 -21.72
C LEU A 182 2.20 11.88 -22.87
N ASP A 183 3.25 12.63 -22.63
CA ASP A 183 3.94 13.37 -23.68
C ASP A 183 5.29 12.72 -24.02
N PHE A 184 5.22 11.61 -24.74
CA PHE A 184 6.39 10.89 -25.25
C PHE A 184 6.64 11.22 -26.74
N GLY A 185 6.30 12.41 -27.18
CA GLY A 185 6.40 12.78 -28.59
C GLY A 185 5.41 11.96 -29.46
N ARG A 186 5.91 11.21 -30.46
CA ARG A 186 5.03 10.47 -31.38
C ARG A 186 4.22 9.33 -30.74
N ALA A 187 4.65 8.85 -29.57
CA ALA A 187 3.95 7.80 -28.80
C ALA A 187 3.10 8.37 -27.65
N GLY A 188 3.02 9.69 -27.55
CA GLY A 188 2.23 10.39 -26.54
C GLY A 188 0.72 10.30 -26.79
N GLY A 189 -0.05 10.74 -25.80
CA GLY A 189 -1.50 10.81 -25.88
C GLY A 189 -2.17 10.36 -24.60
N GLU A 190 -3.49 10.41 -24.62
CA GLU A 190 -4.31 9.97 -23.50
C GLU A 190 -4.37 8.44 -23.44
N ARG A 191 -4.18 7.90 -22.24
CA ARG A 191 -4.31 6.47 -21.94
C ARG A 191 -5.32 6.26 -20.84
N ARG A 192 -6.23 5.32 -21.04
CA ARG A 192 -7.15 4.86 -19.99
C ARG A 192 -6.44 3.92 -19.04
N VAL A 193 -6.76 4.05 -17.75
CA VAL A 193 -6.22 3.24 -16.66
C VAL A 193 -7.35 2.65 -15.84
N ILE A 194 -7.21 1.37 -15.50
CA ILE A 194 -7.97 0.70 -14.45
C ILE A 194 -6.95 0.10 -13.48
N TRP A 195 -6.85 0.68 -12.29
CA TRP A 195 -5.90 0.24 -11.28
C TRP A 195 -6.62 -0.36 -10.08
N ARG A 196 -6.31 -1.62 -9.80
CA ARG A 196 -6.78 -2.34 -8.61
C ARG A 196 -5.61 -2.43 -7.63
N PRO A 197 -5.67 -1.71 -6.50
CA PRO A 197 -4.66 -1.88 -5.45
C PRO A 197 -4.81 -3.28 -4.82
N ASN A 198 -3.69 -3.98 -4.71
CA ASN A 198 -3.60 -5.29 -4.06
C ASN A 198 -3.38 -5.11 -2.57
#